data_daae53ce3d39ea89b0fba03b7dadf713
#
_entry.id   daae53ce3d39ea89b0fba03b7dadf713
#
_cell.length_a   1.000
_cell.length_b   1.000
_cell.length_c   1.000
_cell.angle_alpha   90.00
_cell.angle_beta   90.00
_cell.angle_gamma   90.00
#
_symmetry.space_group_name_H-M   'P 1'
#
loop_
_entity.id
_entity.type
_entity.pdbx_description
1 polymer ?
#
loop_
_entity_poly.entity_id
_entity_poly.type
_entity_poly.pdbx_seq_one_letter_code
_entity_poly.pdbx_strand_id
1 'polypeptide(L)'
;DAAPRKVWVAGSAGPTSKSLTLAQDLGDPAFRQVSFDEMEAAYEEQLRGLIEGGADIILLETCFDALNTKAAIYALKALAEADESLRRPVMISATVSDRSGRTLTGQTLEAFYRSVQHADPLSFGLNCSLGAEELAPLARDAASWAECAVSLYPNAGLPNEMGAYDQTPGTMASQLRSIARDGLLNIAGGCCGTTPEHIAAIAEALRDCPCRPRPAKSHRLHVSGLEAVTIDRGRNFTNIAERTNVAGSRKFARLI
;
A
#
# COMPACT_ATOMS: atom_id res chain seq x y z
N ASP A 1 31.53 20.82 -8.48
CA ASP A 1 30.41 21.07 -7.56
C ASP A 1 29.13 20.59 -8.22
N ALA A 2 28.64 19.39 -7.85
CA ALA A 2 27.32 18.94 -8.28
C ALA A 2 26.26 19.81 -7.59
N ALA A 3 25.26 20.29 -8.35
CA ALA A 3 24.13 21.00 -7.78
C ALA A 3 23.52 20.21 -6.62
N PRO A 4 23.07 20.87 -5.54
CA PRO A 4 22.49 20.16 -4.40
C PRO A 4 21.34 19.29 -4.87
N ARG A 5 21.40 18.00 -4.54
CA ARG A 5 20.37 17.04 -4.91
C ARG A 5 19.07 17.43 -4.20
N LYS A 6 17.99 17.63 -4.96
CA LYS A 6 16.68 17.92 -4.38
C LYS A 6 16.23 16.71 -3.57
N VAL A 7 15.87 16.95 -2.30
CA VAL A 7 15.33 15.95 -1.37
C VAL A 7 13.86 16.28 -1.17
N TRP A 8 13.01 15.26 -1.20
CA TRP A 8 11.59 15.37 -0.92
C TRP A 8 11.30 14.77 0.45
N VAL A 9 10.50 15.45 1.24
CA VAL A 9 10.05 14.97 2.56
C VAL A 9 8.72 14.27 2.41
N ALA A 10 8.70 12.97 2.71
CA ALA A 10 7.47 12.18 2.75
C ALA A 10 6.95 12.13 4.20
N GLY A 11 5.78 12.73 4.44
CA GLY A 11 5.06 12.63 5.70
C GLY A 11 4.42 11.26 5.81
N SER A 12 4.90 10.44 6.75
CA SER A 12 4.41 9.07 6.94
C SER A 12 3.17 9.05 7.82
N ALA A 13 2.12 8.38 7.33
CA ALA A 13 0.91 8.03 8.07
C ALA A 13 0.72 6.52 8.02
N GLY A 14 0.90 5.86 9.17
CA GLY A 14 0.76 4.42 9.32
C GLY A 14 -0.68 3.97 9.57
N PRO A 15 -0.91 2.66 9.72
CA PRO A 15 -2.19 2.12 10.14
C PRO A 15 -2.49 2.54 11.58
N THR A 16 -3.77 2.69 11.90
CA THR A 16 -4.21 2.91 13.29
C THR A 16 -4.23 1.58 14.05
N SER A 17 -4.39 1.65 15.37
CA SER A 17 -4.60 0.47 16.21
C SER A 17 -5.98 -0.18 16.04
N LYS A 18 -6.86 0.41 15.22
CA LYS A 18 -8.22 -0.05 14.96
C LYS A 18 -8.43 -0.37 13.50
N SER A 19 -9.33 -1.31 13.21
CA SER A 19 -9.67 -1.74 11.86
C SER A 19 -11.15 -1.51 11.59
N LEU A 20 -11.45 -0.97 10.42
CA LEU A 20 -12.82 -0.83 9.93
C LEU A 20 -13.35 -2.16 9.33
N THR A 21 -12.46 -3.07 8.96
CA THR A 21 -12.83 -4.34 8.31
C THR A 21 -12.91 -5.49 9.31
N LEU A 22 -11.94 -5.61 10.23
CA LEU A 22 -11.85 -6.73 11.15
C LEU A 22 -12.85 -6.58 12.29
N ALA A 23 -13.69 -7.61 12.50
CA ALA A 23 -14.52 -7.74 13.69
C ALA A 23 -13.63 -8.08 14.89
N GLN A 24 -13.77 -7.34 15.97
CA GLN A 24 -12.97 -7.56 17.19
C GLN A 24 -13.76 -8.30 18.27
N ASP A 25 -15.07 -8.44 18.10
CA ASP A 25 -15.93 -9.25 18.93
C ASP A 25 -16.39 -10.47 18.13
N LEU A 26 -15.99 -11.66 18.56
CA LEU A 26 -16.41 -12.93 17.94
C LEU A 26 -17.91 -13.21 18.15
N GLY A 27 -18.52 -12.64 19.20
CA GLY A 27 -19.94 -12.75 19.49
C GLY A 27 -20.80 -11.80 18.64
N ASP A 28 -20.24 -10.70 18.16
CA ASP A 28 -20.88 -9.74 17.28
C ASP A 28 -20.01 -9.42 16.06
N PRO A 29 -20.14 -10.17 14.98
CA PRO A 29 -19.34 -9.95 13.76
C PRO A 29 -19.58 -8.59 13.08
N ALA A 30 -20.67 -7.88 13.43
CA ALA A 30 -20.97 -6.55 12.91
C ALA A 30 -20.33 -5.44 13.73
N PHE A 31 -19.89 -5.72 14.95
CA PHE A 31 -19.26 -4.73 15.82
C PHE A 31 -17.97 -4.18 15.21
N ARG A 32 -17.82 -2.86 15.26
CA ARG A 32 -16.59 -2.14 14.94
C ARG A 32 -16.26 -1.16 16.06
N GLN A 33 -14.99 -1.10 16.45
CA GLN A 33 -14.54 -0.19 17.52
C GLN A 33 -14.52 1.27 17.09
N VAL A 34 -14.62 1.54 15.80
CA VAL A 34 -14.56 2.87 15.22
C VAL A 34 -15.43 2.90 13.96
N SER A 35 -16.12 4.00 13.74
CA SER A 35 -16.83 4.28 12.49
C SER A 35 -15.87 4.80 11.40
N PHE A 36 -16.35 4.84 10.17
CA PHE A 36 -15.58 5.42 9.06
C PHE A 36 -15.31 6.90 9.30
N ASP A 37 -16.29 7.65 9.78
CA ASP A 37 -16.18 9.10 10.01
C ASP A 37 -15.18 9.42 11.14
N GLU A 38 -15.17 8.62 12.21
CA GLU A 38 -14.17 8.76 13.27
C GLU A 38 -12.75 8.44 12.79
N MET A 39 -12.61 7.44 11.93
CA MET A 39 -11.33 7.07 11.33
C MET A 39 -10.86 8.17 10.36
N GLU A 40 -11.75 8.68 9.54
CA GLU A 40 -11.48 9.78 8.61
C GLU A 40 -11.03 11.03 9.36
N ALA A 41 -11.75 11.44 10.42
CA ALA A 41 -11.38 12.60 11.23
C ALA A 41 -9.99 12.45 11.88
N ALA A 42 -9.66 11.26 12.36
CA ALA A 42 -8.33 10.98 12.92
C ALA A 42 -7.21 11.09 11.86
N TYR A 43 -7.46 10.59 10.65
CA TYR A 43 -6.51 10.77 9.56
C TYR A 43 -6.43 12.22 9.08
N GLU A 44 -7.55 12.95 9.03
CA GLU A 44 -7.55 14.37 8.64
C GLU A 44 -6.63 15.19 9.55
N GLU A 45 -6.75 15.03 10.87
CA GLU A 45 -5.89 15.73 11.84
C GLU A 45 -4.41 15.40 11.62
N GLN A 46 -4.06 14.11 11.47
CA GLN A 46 -2.68 13.68 11.24
C GLN A 46 -2.13 14.22 9.91
N LEU A 47 -2.88 14.07 8.83
CA LEU A 47 -2.46 14.47 7.49
C LEU A 47 -2.29 15.99 7.40
N ARG A 48 -3.19 16.76 7.99
CA ARG A 48 -3.07 18.21 8.09
C ARG A 48 -1.78 18.60 8.81
N GLY A 49 -1.50 18.01 9.97
CA GLY A 49 -0.28 18.28 10.72
C GLY A 49 1.00 17.95 9.93
N LEU A 50 1.02 16.84 9.17
CA LEU A 50 2.14 16.49 8.31
C LEU A 50 2.35 17.50 7.18
N ILE A 51 1.28 17.94 6.53
CA ILE A 51 1.32 18.90 5.42
C ILE A 51 1.76 20.28 5.92
N GLU A 52 1.18 20.78 7.00
CA GLU A 52 1.54 22.06 7.63
C GLU A 52 2.97 22.02 8.20
N GLY A 53 3.44 20.84 8.63
CA GLY A 53 4.82 20.58 9.02
C GLY A 53 5.84 20.58 7.88
N GLY A 54 5.37 20.71 6.62
CA GLY A 54 6.23 20.85 5.44
C GLY A 54 6.47 19.56 4.66
N ALA A 55 5.63 18.54 4.81
CA ALA A 55 5.71 17.36 3.97
C ALA A 55 5.40 17.70 2.50
N ASP A 56 6.27 17.25 1.60
CA ASP A 56 6.10 17.40 0.14
C ASP A 56 5.18 16.32 -0.45
N ILE A 57 5.17 15.15 0.18
CA ILE A 57 4.45 13.93 -0.24
C ILE A 57 3.79 13.34 0.99
N ILE A 58 2.61 12.76 0.86
CA ILE A 58 2.03 11.91 1.90
C ILE A 58 2.33 10.44 1.58
N LEU A 59 2.86 9.72 2.55
CA LEU A 59 3.15 8.30 2.47
C LEU A 59 2.21 7.53 3.41
N LEU A 60 1.16 6.93 2.84
CA LEU A 60 0.33 5.96 3.56
C LEU A 60 1.07 4.62 3.52
N GLU A 61 1.65 4.20 4.64
CA GLU A 61 2.49 3.01 4.68
C GLU A 61 2.02 1.97 5.70
N THR A 62 2.52 0.75 5.51
CA THR A 62 2.17 -0.42 6.34
C THR A 62 0.67 -0.71 6.33
N CYS A 63 0.02 -0.36 5.21
CA CYS A 63 -1.42 -0.48 5.06
C CYS A 63 -1.82 -1.95 4.93
N PHE A 64 -2.62 -2.45 5.87
CA PHE A 64 -3.13 -3.83 5.88
C PHE A 64 -4.65 -3.90 5.71
N ASP A 65 -5.37 -2.79 5.86
CA ASP A 65 -6.81 -2.66 5.74
C ASP A 65 -7.15 -1.61 4.67
N ALA A 66 -7.74 -2.07 3.55
CA ALA A 66 -8.08 -1.18 2.45
C ALA A 66 -9.16 -0.15 2.84
N LEU A 67 -10.04 -0.46 3.80
CA LEU A 67 -11.07 0.50 4.23
C LEU A 67 -10.47 1.61 5.09
N ASN A 68 -9.54 1.29 5.99
CA ASN A 68 -8.75 2.30 6.72
C ASN A 68 -7.98 3.20 5.74
N THR A 69 -7.32 2.58 4.75
CA THR A 69 -6.59 3.33 3.72
C THR A 69 -7.51 4.25 2.92
N LYS A 70 -8.75 3.82 2.63
CA LYS A 70 -9.76 4.67 1.97
C LYS A 70 -10.19 5.84 2.85
N ALA A 71 -10.30 5.66 4.16
CA ALA A 71 -10.58 6.77 5.08
C ALA A 71 -9.47 7.83 5.03
N ALA A 72 -8.20 7.41 5.03
CA ALA A 72 -7.06 8.31 4.87
C ALA A 72 -7.05 9.02 3.50
N ILE A 73 -7.38 8.31 2.41
CA ILE A 73 -7.49 8.90 1.06
C ILE A 73 -8.65 9.90 1.01
N TYR A 74 -9.77 9.60 1.64
CA TYR A 74 -10.93 10.50 1.72
C TYR A 74 -10.57 11.78 2.46
N ALA A 75 -9.96 11.66 3.64
CA ALA A 75 -9.46 12.80 4.42
C ALA A 75 -8.50 13.68 3.61
N LEU A 76 -7.53 13.06 2.90
CA LEU A 76 -6.58 13.80 2.06
C LEU A 76 -7.27 14.56 0.91
N LYS A 77 -8.30 13.98 0.30
CA LYS A 77 -9.09 14.64 -0.73
C LYS A 77 -9.92 15.78 -0.15
N ALA A 78 -10.58 15.58 1.00
CA ALA A 78 -11.36 16.60 1.69
C ALA A 78 -10.49 17.81 2.06
N LEU A 79 -9.28 17.59 2.57
CA LEU A 79 -8.30 18.65 2.84
C LEU A 79 -7.97 19.46 1.59
N ALA A 80 -7.69 18.77 0.47
CA ALA A 80 -7.34 19.43 -0.80
C ALA A 80 -8.54 20.15 -1.45
N GLU A 81 -9.76 19.69 -1.22
CA GLU A 81 -10.99 20.34 -1.67
C GLU A 81 -11.31 21.59 -0.84
N ALA A 82 -11.03 21.55 0.46
CA ALA A 82 -11.21 22.70 1.35
C ALA A 82 -10.15 23.79 1.12
N ASP A 83 -8.90 23.38 0.83
CA ASP A 83 -7.79 24.28 0.57
C ASP A 83 -6.80 23.60 -0.41
N GLU A 84 -6.72 24.10 -1.65
CA GLU A 84 -5.84 23.58 -2.69
C GLU A 84 -4.35 23.62 -2.30
N SER A 85 -3.95 24.53 -1.39
CA SER A 85 -2.57 24.60 -0.89
C SER A 85 -2.17 23.38 -0.05
N LEU A 86 -3.14 22.62 0.45
CA LEU A 86 -2.94 21.37 1.20
C LEU A 86 -2.82 20.14 0.29
N ARG A 87 -3.03 20.28 -1.02
CA ARG A 87 -2.88 19.16 -1.96
C ARG A 87 -1.46 18.61 -1.96
N ARG A 88 -1.33 17.32 -1.75
CA ARG A 88 -0.04 16.60 -1.84
C ARG A 88 -0.20 15.34 -2.69
N PRO A 89 0.84 14.94 -3.45
CA PRO A 89 0.87 13.62 -4.04
C PRO A 89 0.90 12.56 -2.94
N VAL A 90 0.29 11.41 -3.22
CA VAL A 90 0.23 10.30 -2.25
C VAL A 90 1.03 9.10 -2.75
N MET A 91 1.79 8.51 -1.87
CA MET A 91 2.38 7.18 -2.02
C MET A 91 1.61 6.21 -1.12
N ILE A 92 1.33 5.00 -1.62
CA ILE A 92 0.62 3.97 -0.84
C ILE A 92 1.50 2.73 -0.78
N SER A 93 1.72 2.21 0.41
CA SER A 93 2.50 1.01 0.63
C SER A 93 1.73 0.02 1.51
N ALA A 94 1.45 -1.14 0.95
CA ALA A 94 0.76 -2.21 1.65
C ALA A 94 1.75 -3.05 2.47
N THR A 95 1.23 -3.72 3.48
CA THR A 95 1.96 -4.76 4.20
C THR A 95 1.20 -6.08 4.13
N VAL A 96 1.93 -7.18 3.98
CA VAL A 96 1.37 -8.53 3.95
C VAL A 96 1.58 -9.21 5.29
N SER A 97 0.70 -10.16 5.64
CA SER A 97 0.79 -10.85 6.93
C SER A 97 1.89 -11.91 6.96
N ASP A 98 2.13 -12.53 5.81
CA ASP A 98 3.07 -13.61 5.65
C ASP A 98 3.45 -13.82 4.16
N ARG A 99 4.15 -14.92 3.88
CA ARG A 99 4.57 -15.30 2.52
C ARG A 99 3.42 -15.63 1.56
N SER A 100 2.17 -15.73 2.04
CA SER A 100 1.00 -15.93 1.16
C SER A 100 0.70 -14.70 0.30
N GLY A 101 1.27 -13.54 0.65
CA GLY A 101 1.07 -12.29 -0.07
C GLY A 101 -0.29 -11.64 0.17
N ARG A 102 -0.98 -12.06 1.25
CA ARG A 102 -2.25 -11.46 1.64
C ARG A 102 -2.06 -10.44 2.77
N THR A 103 -2.86 -9.40 2.75
CA THR A 103 -2.96 -8.46 3.87
C THR A 103 -3.65 -9.14 5.06
N LEU A 104 -3.58 -8.52 6.24
CA LEU A 104 -4.24 -9.04 7.44
C LEU A 104 -5.76 -9.17 7.28
N THR A 105 -6.39 -8.36 6.41
CA THR A 105 -7.81 -8.46 6.07
C THR A 105 -8.11 -9.51 5.00
N GLY A 106 -7.11 -10.26 4.54
CA GLY A 106 -7.24 -11.38 3.62
C GLY A 106 -7.21 -11.03 2.13
N GLN A 107 -7.05 -9.75 1.76
CA GLN A 107 -6.96 -9.33 0.36
C GLN A 107 -5.63 -9.73 -0.26
N THR A 108 -5.65 -10.12 -1.55
CA THR A 108 -4.43 -10.16 -2.36
C THR A 108 -3.90 -8.74 -2.58
N LEU A 109 -2.60 -8.63 -2.88
CA LEU A 109 -1.97 -7.33 -3.12
C LEU A 109 -2.62 -6.57 -4.30
N GLU A 110 -2.97 -7.28 -5.38
CA GLU A 110 -3.69 -6.66 -6.50
C GLU A 110 -5.09 -6.19 -6.08
N ALA A 111 -5.84 -6.98 -5.31
CA ALA A 111 -7.16 -6.57 -4.82
C ALA A 111 -7.08 -5.32 -3.94
N PHE A 112 -6.05 -5.24 -3.08
CA PHE A 112 -5.79 -4.04 -2.30
C PHE A 112 -5.50 -2.84 -3.20
N TYR A 113 -4.58 -2.97 -4.16
CA TYR A 113 -4.27 -1.91 -5.12
C TYR A 113 -5.51 -1.42 -5.87
N ARG A 114 -6.31 -2.34 -6.45
CA ARG A 114 -7.55 -1.97 -7.15
C ARG A 114 -8.55 -1.25 -6.26
N SER A 115 -8.56 -1.56 -4.96
CA SER A 115 -9.42 -0.86 -3.98
C SER A 115 -9.03 0.59 -3.75
N VAL A 116 -7.73 0.93 -3.88
CA VAL A 116 -7.18 2.27 -3.59
C VAL A 116 -6.66 3.02 -4.83
N GLN A 117 -6.68 2.40 -6.00
CA GLN A 117 -6.20 2.95 -7.27
C GLN A 117 -6.83 4.31 -7.64
N HIS A 118 -8.07 4.56 -7.19
CA HIS A 118 -8.78 5.82 -7.41
C HIS A 118 -8.14 7.04 -6.73
N ALA A 119 -7.16 6.84 -5.85
CA ALA A 119 -6.33 7.90 -5.28
C ALA A 119 -5.33 8.47 -6.29
N ASP A 120 -5.15 7.83 -7.43
CA ASP A 120 -4.10 8.13 -8.43
C ASP A 120 -2.70 8.25 -7.79
N PRO A 121 -2.22 7.21 -7.08
CA PRO A 121 -1.03 7.31 -6.28
C PRO A 121 0.22 7.52 -7.14
N LEU A 122 1.18 8.31 -6.63
CA LEU A 122 2.52 8.46 -7.20
C LEU A 122 3.24 7.11 -7.30
N SER A 123 3.13 6.32 -6.24
CA SER A 123 3.62 4.94 -6.19
C SER A 123 2.71 4.04 -5.37
N PHE A 124 2.75 2.76 -5.72
CA PHE A 124 2.20 1.67 -4.92
C PHE A 124 3.28 0.63 -4.68
N GLY A 125 3.30 0.04 -3.50
CA GLY A 125 4.32 -0.96 -3.20
C GLY A 125 4.10 -1.68 -1.89
N LEU A 126 5.21 -2.15 -1.35
CA LEU A 126 5.26 -2.98 -0.15
C LEU A 126 6.32 -2.46 0.82
N ASN A 127 6.02 -2.54 2.09
CA ASN A 127 7.00 -2.34 3.16
C ASN A 127 6.71 -3.25 4.36
N CYS A 128 7.72 -3.36 5.21
CA CYS A 128 7.63 -4.05 6.50
C CYS A 128 7.30 -5.55 6.38
N SER A 129 7.00 -6.19 7.51
CA SER A 129 6.65 -7.60 7.69
C SER A 129 7.79 -8.58 7.33
N LEU A 130 8.31 -8.53 6.12
CA LEU A 130 9.26 -9.48 5.55
C LEU A 130 10.53 -8.78 5.08
N GLY A 131 11.57 -9.57 4.79
CA GLY A 131 12.80 -9.11 4.16
C GLY A 131 12.66 -8.99 2.63
N ALA A 132 13.72 -8.47 1.98
CA ALA A 132 13.71 -8.22 0.53
C ALA A 132 13.51 -9.51 -0.29
N GLU A 133 14.10 -10.61 0.15
CA GLU A 133 14.02 -11.91 -0.54
C GLU A 133 12.59 -12.45 -0.55
N GLU A 134 11.91 -12.39 0.59
CA GLU A 134 10.52 -12.84 0.72
C GLU A 134 9.53 -11.95 -0.04
N LEU A 135 9.82 -10.64 -0.11
CA LEU A 135 8.96 -9.69 -0.83
C LEU A 135 9.22 -9.67 -2.35
N ALA A 136 10.32 -10.26 -2.84
CA ALA A 136 10.68 -10.24 -4.26
C ALA A 136 9.59 -10.80 -5.20
N PRO A 137 8.93 -11.94 -4.91
CA PRO A 137 7.82 -12.42 -5.74
C PRO A 137 6.66 -11.43 -5.82
N LEU A 138 6.29 -10.81 -4.69
CA LEU A 138 5.20 -9.85 -4.60
C LEU A 138 5.54 -8.53 -5.32
N ALA A 139 6.79 -8.09 -5.27
CA ALA A 139 7.26 -6.94 -6.04
C ALA A 139 7.18 -7.21 -7.54
N ARG A 140 7.51 -8.43 -7.98
CA ARG A 140 7.37 -8.87 -9.37
C ARG A 140 5.91 -8.86 -9.82
N ASP A 141 5.01 -9.37 -8.98
CA ASP A 141 3.58 -9.33 -9.25
C ASP A 141 3.08 -7.88 -9.35
N ALA A 142 3.42 -7.03 -8.37
CA ALA A 142 3.06 -5.61 -8.39
C ALA A 142 3.57 -4.91 -9.66
N ALA A 143 4.78 -5.22 -10.09
CA ALA A 143 5.35 -4.67 -11.31
C ALA A 143 4.58 -5.07 -12.57
N SER A 144 3.84 -6.16 -12.57
CA SER A 144 3.08 -6.63 -13.73
C SER A 144 1.75 -5.91 -13.95
N TRP A 145 1.12 -5.39 -12.90
CA TRP A 145 -0.24 -4.80 -12.97
C TRP A 145 -0.35 -3.37 -12.40
N ALA A 146 0.63 -2.87 -11.64
CA ALA A 146 0.56 -1.51 -11.12
C ALA A 146 0.71 -0.47 -12.23
N GLU A 147 -0.20 0.51 -12.27
CA GLU A 147 -0.25 1.58 -13.28
C GLU A 147 0.53 2.85 -12.83
N CYS A 148 1.02 2.86 -11.59
CA CYS A 148 1.88 3.88 -11.02
C CYS A 148 3.32 3.38 -10.84
N ALA A 149 4.20 4.17 -10.23
CA ALA A 149 5.52 3.70 -9.82
C ALA A 149 5.40 2.57 -8.80
N VAL A 150 6.36 1.64 -8.81
CA VAL A 150 6.43 0.54 -7.81
C VAL A 150 7.51 0.86 -6.79
N SER A 151 7.15 0.77 -5.51
CA SER A 151 8.05 1.00 -4.37
C SER A 151 8.23 -0.26 -3.53
N LEU A 152 9.44 -0.43 -2.98
CA LEU A 152 9.76 -1.54 -2.07
C LEU A 152 10.75 -1.08 -1.01
N TYR A 153 10.34 -1.17 0.27
CA TYR A 153 11.22 -0.89 1.41
C TYR A 153 10.99 -1.92 2.52
N PRO A 154 11.70 -3.09 2.40
CA PRO A 154 11.58 -4.22 3.30
C PRO A 154 12.24 -3.92 4.65
N ASN A 155 12.06 -4.84 5.60
CA ASN A 155 12.85 -4.88 6.82
C ASN A 155 14.28 -5.33 6.52
N ALA A 156 15.20 -5.04 7.43
CA ALA A 156 16.57 -5.56 7.40
C ALA A 156 16.60 -7.05 7.83
N GLY A 157 15.94 -7.91 7.04
CA GLY A 157 15.67 -9.30 7.33
C GLY A 157 14.43 -9.53 8.20
N LEU A 158 14.36 -10.71 8.82
CA LEU A 158 13.33 -11.04 9.80
C LEU A 158 13.87 -10.73 11.22
N PRO A 159 12.99 -10.38 12.17
CA PRO A 159 13.42 -10.18 13.56
C PRO A 159 13.93 -11.51 14.14
N ASN A 160 15.03 -11.42 14.89
CA ASN A 160 15.57 -12.54 15.66
C ASN A 160 14.72 -12.79 16.93
N GLU A 161 15.11 -13.80 17.74
CA GLU A 161 14.41 -14.16 18.99
C GLU A 161 14.32 -13.01 20.01
N MET A 162 15.21 -12.03 19.92
CA MET A 162 15.22 -10.82 20.76
C MET A 162 14.45 -9.65 20.12
N GLY A 163 13.87 -9.84 18.94
CA GLY A 163 13.17 -8.80 18.19
C GLY A 163 14.09 -7.82 17.45
N ALA A 164 15.41 -8.08 17.42
CA ALA A 164 16.37 -7.27 16.67
C ALA A 164 16.48 -7.73 15.21
N TYR A 165 16.99 -6.84 14.36
CA TYR A 165 17.21 -7.10 12.93
C TYR A 165 18.72 -7.17 12.68
N ASP A 166 19.18 -8.31 12.15
CA ASP A 166 20.61 -8.62 12.03
C ASP A 166 21.11 -8.61 10.58
N GLN A 167 20.25 -8.32 9.60
CA GLN A 167 20.68 -8.30 8.22
C GLN A 167 21.64 -7.13 7.97
N THR A 168 22.75 -7.42 7.31
CA THR A 168 23.76 -6.39 7.04
C THR A 168 23.35 -5.48 5.87
N PRO A 169 23.88 -4.23 5.81
CA PRO A 169 23.67 -3.32 4.68
C PRO A 169 24.01 -3.95 3.32
N GLY A 170 25.12 -4.69 3.23
CA GLY A 170 25.54 -5.33 1.99
C GLY A 170 24.59 -6.43 1.54
N THR A 171 24.08 -7.25 2.46
CA THR A 171 23.11 -8.30 2.15
C THR A 171 21.81 -7.71 1.63
N MET A 172 21.24 -6.75 2.33
CA MET A 172 20.00 -6.09 1.94
C MET A 172 20.13 -5.39 0.57
N ALA A 173 21.23 -4.65 0.37
CA ALA A 173 21.51 -3.98 -0.89
C ALA A 173 21.64 -4.98 -2.07
N SER A 174 22.30 -6.11 -1.86
CA SER A 174 22.43 -7.17 -2.87
C SER A 174 21.08 -7.78 -3.26
N GLN A 175 20.21 -8.05 -2.29
CA GLN A 175 18.87 -8.58 -2.52
C GLN A 175 17.99 -7.58 -3.28
N LEU A 176 17.97 -6.31 -2.88
CA LEU A 176 17.24 -5.26 -3.59
C LEU A 176 17.79 -5.03 -4.99
N ARG A 177 19.12 -5.10 -5.18
CA ARG A 177 19.74 -5.03 -6.51
C ARG A 177 19.25 -6.15 -7.43
N SER A 178 19.12 -7.37 -6.91
CA SER A 178 18.60 -8.50 -7.71
C SER A 178 17.20 -8.21 -8.27
N ILE A 179 16.33 -7.59 -7.46
CA ILE A 179 14.97 -7.22 -7.88
C ILE A 179 15.02 -6.04 -8.87
N ALA A 180 15.82 -5.02 -8.56
CA ALA A 180 15.89 -3.80 -9.37
C ALA A 180 16.52 -4.02 -10.75
N ARG A 181 17.49 -4.94 -10.89
CA ARG A 181 18.11 -5.30 -12.17
C ARG A 181 17.13 -5.86 -13.19
N ASP A 182 16.05 -6.48 -12.73
CA ASP A 182 14.96 -6.96 -13.58
C ASP A 182 14.02 -5.81 -14.04
N GLY A 183 14.30 -4.56 -13.66
CA GLY A 183 13.46 -3.40 -14.01
C GLY A 183 12.10 -3.43 -13.35
N LEU A 184 12.00 -3.90 -12.11
CA LEU A 184 10.74 -4.09 -11.39
C LEU A 184 10.40 -2.93 -10.45
N LEU A 185 11.38 -2.09 -10.10
CA LEU A 185 11.24 -1.03 -9.10
C LEU A 185 11.45 0.36 -9.68
N ASN A 186 10.82 1.34 -9.04
CA ASN A 186 11.05 2.77 -9.25
C ASN A 186 11.60 3.44 -7.98
N ILE A 187 11.20 2.95 -6.82
CA ILE A 187 11.58 3.49 -5.51
C ILE A 187 12.01 2.31 -4.64
N ALA A 188 13.13 2.44 -3.96
CA ALA A 188 13.62 1.45 -3.02
C ALA A 188 14.13 2.13 -1.76
N GLY A 189 14.02 1.43 -0.64
CA GLY A 189 14.45 1.92 0.67
C GLY A 189 14.48 0.79 1.68
N GLY A 190 14.29 1.13 2.94
CA GLY A 190 14.22 0.17 4.03
C GLY A 190 13.20 0.58 5.09
N CYS A 191 12.73 -0.39 5.86
CA CYS A 191 11.78 -0.25 6.97
C CYS A 191 12.45 -0.64 8.29
N CYS A 192 11.86 -1.55 9.06
CA CYS A 192 12.37 -1.94 10.37
C CYS A 192 13.82 -2.47 10.31
N GLY A 193 14.65 -2.03 11.26
CA GLY A 193 16.05 -2.43 11.39
C GLY A 193 17.01 -1.76 10.41
N THR A 194 16.54 -0.92 9.48
CA THR A 194 17.45 -0.21 8.57
C THR A 194 18.10 1.01 9.22
N THR A 195 19.35 1.22 8.88
CA THR A 195 20.20 2.32 9.36
C THR A 195 20.65 3.19 8.16
N PRO A 196 21.26 4.36 8.40
CA PRO A 196 21.84 5.16 7.33
C PRO A 196 22.80 4.38 6.42
N GLU A 197 23.56 3.42 6.98
CA GLU A 197 24.49 2.56 6.25
C GLU A 197 23.75 1.62 5.28
N HIS A 198 22.58 1.11 5.67
CA HIS A 198 21.72 0.34 4.78
C HIS A 198 21.26 1.20 3.60
N ILE A 199 20.78 2.40 3.86
CA ILE A 199 20.30 3.30 2.81
C ILE A 199 21.44 3.70 1.86
N ALA A 200 22.64 3.97 2.39
CA ALA A 200 23.81 4.27 1.58
C ALA A 200 24.19 3.09 0.67
N ALA A 201 24.22 1.87 1.23
CA ALA A 201 24.52 0.65 0.48
C ALA A 201 23.48 0.37 -0.61
N ILE A 202 22.18 0.56 -0.31
CA ILE A 202 21.09 0.40 -1.28
C ILE A 202 21.25 1.44 -2.40
N ALA A 203 21.45 2.72 -2.07
CA ALA A 203 21.60 3.79 -3.05
C ALA A 203 22.77 3.52 -4.01
N GLU A 204 23.90 3.04 -3.48
CA GLU A 204 25.06 2.67 -4.30
C GLU A 204 24.77 1.46 -5.19
N ALA A 205 24.20 0.40 -4.62
CA ALA A 205 23.92 -0.83 -5.34
C ALA A 205 22.92 -0.65 -6.48
N LEU A 206 21.99 0.30 -6.35
CA LEU A 206 20.92 0.52 -7.32
C LEU A 206 21.24 1.60 -8.36
N ARG A 207 22.38 2.29 -8.28
CA ARG A 207 22.74 3.44 -9.11
C ARG A 207 22.57 3.17 -10.60
N ASP A 208 22.98 2.00 -11.07
CA ASP A 208 22.97 1.63 -12.49
C ASP A 208 21.82 0.68 -12.84
N CYS A 209 20.86 0.48 -11.93
CA CYS A 209 19.72 -0.38 -12.20
C CYS A 209 18.67 0.35 -13.05
N PRO A 210 18.03 -0.34 -14.01
CA PRO A 210 16.96 0.24 -14.80
C PRO A 210 15.74 0.52 -13.94
N CYS A 211 15.11 1.68 -14.14
CA CYS A 211 13.80 1.94 -13.56
C CYS A 211 12.71 1.16 -14.30
N ARG A 212 11.71 0.68 -13.55
CA ARG A 212 10.53 0.07 -14.14
C ARG A 212 9.82 1.09 -15.06
N PRO A 213 9.52 0.73 -16.33
CA PRO A 213 8.69 1.55 -17.18
C PRO A 213 7.26 1.59 -16.62
N ARG A 214 6.66 2.78 -16.55
CA ARG A 214 5.26 2.91 -16.14
C ARG A 214 4.35 2.54 -17.31
N PRO A 215 3.41 1.59 -17.16
CA PRO A 215 2.46 1.29 -18.20
C PRO A 215 1.48 2.44 -18.39
N ALA A 216 0.83 2.49 -19.56
CA ALA A 216 -0.31 3.36 -19.76
C ALA A 216 -1.47 2.93 -18.84
N LYS A 217 -2.25 3.91 -18.36
CA LYS A 217 -3.43 3.61 -17.54
C LYS A 217 -4.42 2.77 -18.34
N SER A 218 -4.92 1.72 -17.71
CA SER A 218 -5.91 0.82 -18.31
C SER A 218 -7.29 1.47 -18.31
N HIS A 219 -8.03 1.28 -19.39
CA HIS A 219 -9.46 1.62 -19.48
C HIS A 219 -10.37 0.42 -19.17
N ARG A 220 -9.82 -0.66 -18.62
CA ARG A 220 -10.57 -1.85 -18.23
C ARG A 220 -11.31 -1.62 -16.93
N LEU A 221 -12.44 -2.28 -16.76
CA LEU A 221 -13.14 -2.29 -15.49
C LEU A 221 -12.41 -3.25 -14.52
N HIS A 222 -11.94 -2.69 -13.41
CA HIS A 222 -11.36 -3.45 -12.32
C HIS A 222 -12.29 -3.38 -11.10
N VAL A 223 -12.60 -4.52 -10.53
CA VAL A 223 -13.35 -4.65 -9.28
C VAL A 223 -12.57 -5.53 -8.32
N SER A 224 -12.73 -5.31 -7.02
CA SER A 224 -12.01 -6.07 -6.01
C SER A 224 -12.87 -6.41 -4.80
N GLY A 225 -12.68 -7.62 -4.32
CA GLY A 225 -13.10 -8.08 -3.00
C GLY A 225 -11.85 -8.55 -2.27
N LEU A 226 -11.79 -9.84 -1.91
CA LEU A 226 -10.54 -10.49 -1.46
C LEU A 226 -9.58 -10.72 -2.63
N GLU A 227 -10.13 -10.91 -3.83
CA GLU A 227 -9.42 -11.07 -5.09
C GLU A 227 -9.74 -9.90 -6.04
N ALA A 228 -8.80 -9.57 -6.93
CA ALA A 228 -9.04 -8.64 -8.02
C ALA A 228 -9.69 -9.34 -9.22
N VAL A 229 -10.63 -8.66 -9.85
CA VAL A 229 -11.24 -9.12 -11.11
C VAL A 229 -11.17 -8.02 -12.14
N THR A 230 -10.56 -8.31 -13.28
CA THR A 230 -10.55 -7.42 -14.44
C THR A 230 -11.57 -7.91 -15.45
N ILE A 231 -12.49 -7.03 -15.85
CA ILE A 231 -13.49 -7.30 -16.87
C ILE A 231 -13.08 -6.58 -18.16
N ASP A 232 -12.87 -7.33 -19.22
CA ASP A 232 -12.50 -6.80 -20.52
C ASP A 232 -13.22 -7.55 -21.67
N ARG A 233 -13.07 -7.02 -22.87
CA ARG A 233 -13.69 -7.59 -24.07
C ARG A 233 -13.15 -8.95 -24.50
N GLY A 234 -12.00 -9.37 -23.96
CA GLY A 234 -11.41 -10.69 -24.23
C GLY A 234 -12.07 -11.82 -23.44
N ARG A 235 -12.91 -11.49 -22.45
CA ARG A 235 -13.70 -12.48 -21.71
C ARG A 235 -15.00 -12.77 -22.44
N ASN A 236 -15.28 -14.05 -22.68
CA ASN A 236 -16.51 -14.47 -23.36
C ASN A 236 -17.77 -14.17 -22.56
N PHE A 237 -17.74 -14.42 -21.25
CA PHE A 237 -18.87 -14.21 -20.35
C PHE A 237 -18.38 -13.94 -18.92
N THR A 238 -18.95 -12.94 -18.29
CA THR A 238 -18.67 -12.63 -16.87
C THR A 238 -19.97 -12.76 -16.09
N ASN A 239 -20.05 -13.77 -15.23
CA ASN A 239 -21.20 -13.96 -14.35
C ASN A 239 -21.07 -13.01 -13.16
N ILE A 240 -22.04 -12.12 -12.98
CA ILE A 240 -22.14 -11.19 -11.86
C ILE A 240 -23.33 -11.63 -11.02
N ALA A 241 -23.07 -12.19 -9.85
CA ALA A 241 -24.10 -12.57 -8.91
C ALA A 241 -24.57 -11.34 -8.10
N GLU A 242 -25.85 -11.08 -8.14
CA GLU A 242 -26.49 -10.05 -7.33
C GLU A 242 -26.80 -10.61 -5.93
N ARG A 243 -26.32 -9.94 -4.87
CA ARG A 243 -26.51 -10.39 -3.48
C ARG A 243 -27.65 -9.69 -2.74
N THR A 244 -28.20 -8.62 -3.33
CA THR A 244 -29.29 -7.82 -2.76
C THR A 244 -30.65 -8.23 -3.30
N ASN A 245 -30.75 -9.39 -3.94
CA ASN A 245 -32.00 -9.92 -4.46
C ASN A 245 -32.91 -10.38 -3.31
N VAL A 246 -33.95 -9.60 -3.06
CA VAL A 246 -34.96 -9.85 -2.01
C VAL A 246 -35.65 -11.20 -2.23
N ALA A 247 -36.01 -11.53 -3.47
CA ALA A 247 -36.68 -12.77 -3.82
C ALA A 247 -35.79 -14.00 -3.64
N GLY A 248 -34.46 -13.85 -3.77
CA GLY A 248 -33.48 -14.92 -3.62
C GLY A 248 -32.96 -15.11 -2.18
N SER A 249 -33.26 -14.20 -1.25
CA SER A 249 -32.74 -14.22 0.11
C SER A 249 -33.85 -14.04 1.15
N ARG A 250 -34.27 -15.15 1.77
CA ARG A 250 -35.24 -15.11 2.89
C ARG A 250 -34.78 -14.23 4.06
N LYS A 251 -33.46 -14.20 4.31
CA LYS A 251 -32.87 -13.36 5.37
C LYS A 251 -32.99 -11.88 5.00
N PHE A 252 -32.67 -11.52 3.77
CA PHE A 252 -32.76 -10.15 3.29
C PHE A 252 -34.21 -9.65 3.24
N ALA A 253 -35.15 -10.50 2.76
CA ALA A 253 -36.58 -10.21 2.76
C ALA A 253 -37.21 -9.98 4.16
N ARG A 254 -36.53 -10.39 5.23
CA ARG A 254 -36.97 -10.10 6.62
C ARG A 254 -36.39 -8.82 7.20
N LEU A 255 -35.37 -8.27 6.56
CA LEU A 255 -34.67 -7.07 7.02
C LEU A 255 -35.19 -5.79 6.37
N ILE A 256 -35.96 -5.94 5.30
CA ILE A 256 -36.67 -4.84 4.61
C ILE A 256 -38.16 -4.93 4.95
#